data_9f643da6a48e0cca2ba5758afcc8536b
#
_entry.id   9f643da6a48e0cca2ba5758afcc8536b
#
_cell.length_a   1.000
_cell.length_b   1.000
_cell.length_c   1.000
_cell.angle_alpha   90.00
_cell.angle_beta   90.00
_cell.angle_gamma   90.00
#
_symmetry.space_group_name_H-M   'P 1'
#
loop_
_entity.id
_entity.type
_entity.pdbx_description
1 polymer ?
#
loop_
_entity_poly.entity_id
_entity_poly.type
_entity_poly.pdbx_seq_one_letter_code
_entity_poly.pdbx_strand_id
1 'polypeptide(L)'
;MASSALWVIYFAFQQGIASLYGVTAEKALLAWNHSPATLSAVDDAHKAIQRAIEYSPEHPQYYFLQGRIFQWQAYLAQDQDTQQVLHAAKTAFLESAERRPTWPDTWAELLKIEAQLSAHDAAQLHSSKDSFDKFMRNADQYGPYTPAVNIAISQVGLAHWKQWDSEQKWLVIEHLARGLDGKNSRHLLADYLKSAHQFKLACTLASRREPKLEISICNSVLK
;
A
#
# COMPACT_ATOMS: atom_id res chain seq x y z
N MET A 1 -36.25 -0.99 -28.26
CA MET A 1 -34.87 -0.90 -28.80
C MET A 1 -34.24 0.50 -28.65
N ALA A 2 -34.92 1.62 -28.87
CA ALA A 2 -34.33 2.96 -28.71
C ALA A 2 -33.93 3.28 -27.25
N SER A 3 -34.74 2.86 -26.27
CA SER A 3 -34.44 3.12 -24.83
C SER A 3 -33.18 2.44 -24.34
N SER A 4 -32.88 1.22 -24.81
CA SER A 4 -31.67 0.48 -24.44
C SER A 4 -30.39 1.11 -25.01
N ALA A 5 -30.47 1.64 -26.23
CA ALA A 5 -29.36 2.33 -26.87
C ALA A 5 -28.99 3.64 -26.13
N LEU A 6 -29.99 4.42 -25.74
CA LEU A 6 -29.80 5.65 -24.98
C LEU A 6 -29.18 5.38 -23.60
N TRP A 7 -29.58 4.30 -22.93
CA TRP A 7 -29.01 3.91 -21.65
C TRP A 7 -27.54 3.51 -21.77
N VAL A 8 -27.18 2.75 -22.81
CA VAL A 8 -25.79 2.36 -23.07
C VAL A 8 -24.90 3.58 -23.35
N ILE A 9 -25.41 4.54 -24.17
CA ILE A 9 -24.69 5.78 -24.48
C ILE A 9 -24.46 6.59 -23.19
N TYR A 10 -25.52 6.77 -22.38
CA TYR A 10 -25.42 7.47 -21.10
C TYR A 10 -24.40 6.83 -20.15
N PHE A 11 -24.44 5.49 -20.01
CA PHE A 11 -23.49 4.76 -19.18
C PHE A 11 -22.07 4.89 -19.70
N ALA A 12 -21.83 4.74 -21.00
CA ALA A 12 -20.52 4.91 -21.62
C ALA A 12 -19.99 6.34 -21.41
N PHE A 13 -20.85 7.34 -21.52
CA PHE A 13 -20.46 8.73 -21.26
C PHE A 13 -20.05 8.96 -19.80
N GLN A 14 -20.80 8.41 -18.83
CA GLN A 14 -20.43 8.48 -17.41
C GLN A 14 -19.07 7.82 -17.14
N GLN A 15 -18.84 6.62 -17.68
CA GLN A 15 -17.56 5.92 -17.55
C GLN A 15 -16.40 6.71 -18.17
N GLY A 16 -16.64 7.36 -19.32
CA GLY A 16 -15.66 8.24 -19.95
C GLY A 16 -15.28 9.43 -19.07
N ILE A 17 -16.26 10.11 -18.49
CA ILE A 17 -16.01 11.22 -17.55
C ILE A 17 -15.27 10.72 -16.29
N ALA A 18 -15.73 9.64 -15.68
CA ALA A 18 -15.08 9.05 -14.51
C ALA A 18 -13.59 8.75 -14.80
N SER A 19 -13.30 8.18 -15.97
CA SER A 19 -11.94 7.85 -16.40
C SER A 19 -11.05 9.10 -16.52
N LEU A 20 -11.56 10.20 -17.05
CA LEU A 20 -10.80 11.47 -17.15
C LEU A 20 -10.37 11.98 -15.77
N TYR A 21 -11.30 12.00 -14.82
CA TYR A 21 -11.00 12.40 -13.45
C TYR A 21 -10.07 11.41 -12.74
N GLY A 22 -10.27 10.10 -12.93
CA GLY A 22 -9.41 9.06 -12.38
C GLY A 22 -7.97 9.17 -12.88
N VAL A 23 -7.77 9.38 -14.18
CA VAL A 23 -6.45 9.60 -14.80
C VAL A 23 -5.79 10.88 -14.28
N THR A 24 -6.57 11.94 -14.03
CA THR A 24 -6.03 13.17 -13.43
C THR A 24 -5.45 12.92 -12.05
N ALA A 25 -6.18 12.22 -11.18
CA ALA A 25 -5.71 11.85 -9.85
C ALA A 25 -4.50 10.90 -9.89
N GLU A 26 -4.50 9.91 -10.78
CA GLU A 26 -3.39 8.98 -10.97
C GLU A 26 -2.11 9.69 -11.44
N LYS A 27 -2.21 10.60 -12.40
CA LYS A 27 -1.07 11.40 -12.86
C LYS A 27 -0.49 12.28 -11.76
N ALA A 28 -1.33 12.87 -10.91
CA ALA A 28 -0.87 13.62 -9.75
C ALA A 28 -0.04 12.73 -8.81
N LEU A 29 -0.55 11.54 -8.44
CA LEU A 29 0.17 10.58 -7.59
C LEU A 29 1.51 10.12 -8.23
N LEU A 30 1.54 9.90 -9.54
CA LEU A 30 2.78 9.55 -10.25
C LEU A 30 3.79 10.70 -10.23
N ALA A 31 3.35 11.94 -10.40
CA ALA A 31 4.22 13.12 -10.33
C ALA A 31 4.86 13.28 -8.95
N TRP A 32 4.15 12.96 -7.88
CA TRP A 32 4.65 13.05 -6.50
C TRP A 32 5.71 12.00 -6.14
N ASN A 33 5.91 10.99 -6.96
CA ASN A 33 7.07 10.09 -6.82
C ASN A 33 8.41 10.78 -7.16
N HIS A 34 8.36 11.90 -7.90
CA HIS A 34 9.54 12.64 -8.34
C HIS A 34 9.66 14.04 -7.74
N SER A 35 8.55 14.61 -7.29
CA SER A 35 8.49 15.97 -6.73
C SER A 35 7.55 15.98 -5.52
N PRO A 36 7.90 16.60 -4.40
CA PRO A 36 7.01 16.67 -3.24
C PRO A 36 5.65 17.28 -3.62
N ALA A 37 4.57 16.68 -3.12
CA ALA A 37 3.24 17.23 -3.27
C ALA A 37 3.08 18.51 -2.45
N THR A 38 2.24 19.44 -2.92
CA THR A 38 1.77 20.58 -2.15
C THR A 38 0.36 20.30 -1.62
N LEU A 39 -0.05 20.97 -0.54
CA LEU A 39 -1.42 20.82 -0.01
C LEU A 39 -2.49 21.12 -1.08
N SER A 40 -2.29 22.18 -1.88
CA SER A 40 -3.22 22.51 -2.98
C SER A 40 -3.29 21.40 -4.02
N ALA A 41 -2.15 20.81 -4.44
CA ALA A 41 -2.14 19.72 -5.40
C ALA A 41 -2.85 18.46 -4.86
N VAL A 42 -2.70 18.17 -3.56
CA VAL A 42 -3.39 17.05 -2.92
C VAL A 42 -4.91 17.31 -2.87
N ASP A 43 -5.34 18.53 -2.55
CA ASP A 43 -6.76 18.91 -2.56
C ASP A 43 -7.38 18.81 -3.96
N ASP A 44 -6.67 19.26 -4.99
CA ASP A 44 -7.14 19.16 -6.37
C ASP A 44 -7.25 17.71 -6.85
N ALA A 45 -6.26 16.86 -6.49
CA ALA A 45 -6.34 15.43 -6.78
C ALA A 45 -7.48 14.74 -6.02
N HIS A 46 -7.74 15.17 -4.77
CA HIS A 46 -8.86 14.67 -3.97
C HIS A 46 -10.21 15.03 -4.63
N LYS A 47 -10.39 16.28 -5.05
CA LYS A 47 -11.59 16.69 -5.80
C LYS A 47 -11.77 15.89 -7.08
N ALA A 48 -10.69 15.66 -7.82
CA ALA A 48 -10.73 14.85 -9.03
C ALA A 48 -11.18 13.42 -8.75
N ILE A 49 -10.59 12.75 -7.75
CA ILE A 49 -10.96 11.36 -7.47
C ILE A 49 -12.38 11.22 -6.91
N GLN A 50 -12.86 12.20 -6.14
CA GLN A 50 -14.25 12.24 -5.70
C GLN A 50 -15.21 12.30 -6.89
N ARG A 51 -14.92 13.13 -7.90
CA ARG A 51 -15.72 13.17 -9.14
C ARG A 51 -15.68 11.85 -9.89
N ALA A 52 -14.53 11.18 -9.97
CA ALA A 52 -14.45 9.86 -10.59
C ALA A 52 -15.35 8.84 -9.88
N ILE A 53 -15.38 8.83 -8.55
CA ILE A 53 -16.22 7.95 -7.73
C ILE A 53 -17.72 8.30 -7.92
N GLU A 54 -18.10 9.58 -7.96
CA GLU A 54 -19.48 10.01 -8.21
C GLU A 54 -20.03 9.46 -9.54
N TYR A 55 -19.21 9.44 -10.60
CA TYR A 55 -19.61 8.92 -11.92
C TYR A 55 -19.52 7.40 -12.04
N SER A 56 -18.64 6.74 -11.29
CA SER A 56 -18.46 5.29 -11.33
C SER A 56 -18.12 4.73 -9.94
N PRO A 57 -19.14 4.63 -9.04
CA PRO A 57 -18.94 4.25 -7.64
C PRO A 57 -18.50 2.79 -7.43
N GLU A 58 -18.69 1.93 -8.44
CA GLU A 58 -18.27 0.52 -8.34
C GLU A 58 -16.83 0.27 -8.80
N HIS A 59 -16.10 1.31 -9.24
CA HIS A 59 -14.76 1.14 -9.79
C HIS A 59 -13.70 1.06 -8.68
N PRO A 60 -13.07 -0.10 -8.42
CA PRO A 60 -12.19 -0.32 -7.27
C PRO A 60 -10.93 0.54 -7.30
N GLN A 61 -10.41 0.87 -8.50
CA GLN A 61 -9.22 1.70 -8.67
C GLN A 61 -9.39 3.09 -8.09
N TYR A 62 -10.60 3.67 -8.17
CA TYR A 62 -10.81 5.04 -7.69
C TYR A 62 -10.71 5.11 -6.17
N TYR A 63 -11.20 4.12 -5.45
CA TYR A 63 -11.03 4.02 -4.01
C TYR A 63 -9.57 3.78 -3.61
N PHE A 64 -8.84 2.98 -4.39
CA PHE A 64 -7.40 2.81 -4.17
C PHE A 64 -6.65 4.14 -4.33
N LEU A 65 -6.89 4.89 -5.41
CA LEU A 65 -6.29 6.20 -5.63
C LEU A 65 -6.68 7.20 -4.53
N GLN A 66 -7.95 7.18 -4.08
CA GLN A 66 -8.41 8.00 -2.96
C GLN A 66 -7.63 7.69 -1.68
N GLY A 67 -7.45 6.42 -1.35
CA GLY A 67 -6.63 6.00 -0.21
C GLY A 67 -5.19 6.51 -0.31
N ARG A 68 -4.58 6.45 -1.50
CA ARG A 68 -3.23 6.98 -1.76
C ARG A 68 -3.16 8.51 -1.62
N ILE A 69 -4.20 9.23 -2.02
CA ILE A 69 -4.30 10.68 -1.85
C ILE A 69 -4.42 11.04 -0.36
N PHE A 70 -5.23 10.31 0.40
CA PHE A 70 -5.31 10.48 1.85
C PHE A 70 -3.98 10.20 2.56
N GLN A 71 -3.17 9.23 2.10
CA GLN A 71 -1.82 9.02 2.65
C GLN A 71 -0.93 10.25 2.45
N TRP A 72 -0.99 10.89 1.27
CA TRP A 72 -0.26 12.13 1.02
C TRP A 72 -0.79 13.30 1.86
N GLN A 73 -2.10 13.37 2.04
CA GLN A 73 -2.71 14.36 2.93
C GLN A 73 -2.23 14.18 4.38
N ALA A 74 -2.22 12.94 4.88
CA ALA A 74 -1.70 12.61 6.22
C ALA A 74 -0.20 12.94 6.36
N TYR A 75 0.60 12.70 5.32
CA TYR A 75 2.03 13.02 5.30
C TYR A 75 2.29 14.53 5.38
N LEU A 76 1.44 15.34 4.74
CA LEU A 76 1.56 16.80 4.73
C LEU A 76 0.85 17.47 5.90
N ALA A 77 -0.09 16.79 6.55
CA ALA A 77 -0.77 17.31 7.74
C ALA A 77 0.23 17.39 8.89
N GLN A 78 0.31 18.56 9.50
CA GLN A 78 1.07 18.75 10.73
C GLN A 78 0.07 18.62 11.89
N ASP A 79 0.19 17.54 12.69
CA ASP A 79 -0.41 17.27 13.98
C ASP A 79 -1.82 16.60 14.08
N GLN A 80 -2.83 17.30 14.57
CA GLN A 80 -4.03 16.65 15.15
C GLN A 80 -4.94 15.90 14.18
N ASP A 81 -4.89 16.24 12.89
CA ASP A 81 -5.79 15.63 11.89
C ASP A 81 -5.22 14.36 11.24
N THR A 82 -3.94 14.03 11.49
CA THR A 82 -3.26 12.91 10.82
C THR A 82 -3.97 11.58 11.05
N GLN A 83 -4.41 11.29 12.27
CA GLN A 83 -5.12 10.04 12.57
C GLN A 83 -6.46 9.95 11.83
N GLN A 84 -7.23 11.03 11.82
CA GLN A 84 -8.52 11.04 11.10
C GLN A 84 -8.33 10.79 9.61
N VAL A 85 -7.31 11.41 9.01
CA VAL A 85 -6.98 11.22 7.59
C VAL A 85 -6.48 9.80 7.31
N LEU A 86 -5.68 9.20 8.21
CA LEU A 86 -5.27 7.79 8.10
C LEU A 86 -6.46 6.83 8.20
N HIS A 87 -7.44 7.11 9.04
CA HIS A 87 -8.69 6.33 9.07
C HIS A 87 -9.49 6.46 7.78
N ALA A 88 -9.55 7.66 7.18
CA ALA A 88 -10.17 7.86 5.86
C ALA A 88 -9.42 7.08 4.77
N ALA A 89 -8.08 7.06 4.79
CA ALA A 89 -7.28 6.24 3.90
C ALA A 89 -7.59 4.74 4.05
N LYS A 90 -7.64 4.25 5.30
CA LYS A 90 -8.01 2.85 5.59
C LYS A 90 -9.39 2.51 5.03
N THR A 91 -10.38 3.36 5.25
CA THR A 91 -11.74 3.18 4.73
C THR A 91 -11.74 3.09 3.19
N ALA A 92 -11.06 4.00 2.51
CA ALA A 92 -10.97 3.99 1.06
C ALA A 92 -10.30 2.71 0.53
N PHE A 93 -9.22 2.23 1.17
CA PHE A 93 -8.60 0.96 0.78
C PHE A 93 -9.50 -0.25 1.07
N LEU A 94 -10.29 -0.25 2.13
CA LEU A 94 -11.27 -1.31 2.40
C LEU A 94 -12.35 -1.35 1.33
N GLU A 95 -12.88 -0.20 0.91
CA GLU A 95 -13.82 -0.08 -0.21
C GLU A 95 -13.23 -0.63 -1.52
N SER A 96 -11.94 -0.36 -1.78
CA SER A 96 -11.22 -0.94 -2.92
C SER A 96 -11.10 -2.47 -2.81
N ALA A 97 -10.72 -2.97 -1.63
CA ALA A 97 -10.55 -4.40 -1.37
C ALA A 97 -11.87 -5.17 -1.46
N GLU A 98 -12.99 -4.60 -1.03
CA GLU A 98 -14.32 -5.19 -1.13
C GLU A 98 -14.72 -5.41 -2.59
N ARG A 99 -14.48 -4.41 -3.45
CA ARG A 99 -14.79 -4.48 -4.89
C ARG A 99 -13.79 -5.31 -5.69
N ARG A 100 -12.55 -5.43 -5.22
CA ARG A 100 -11.49 -6.20 -5.89
C ARG A 100 -10.60 -6.93 -4.88
N PRO A 101 -11.08 -7.98 -4.22
CA PRO A 101 -10.39 -8.65 -3.12
C PRO A 101 -9.08 -9.34 -3.51
N THR A 102 -8.89 -9.67 -4.78
CA THR A 102 -7.69 -10.34 -5.30
C THR A 102 -6.56 -9.38 -5.67
N TRP A 103 -6.71 -8.07 -5.42
CA TRP A 103 -5.67 -7.11 -5.76
C TRP A 103 -4.68 -6.90 -4.61
N PRO A 104 -3.42 -7.40 -4.75
CA PRO A 104 -2.48 -7.46 -3.64
C PRO A 104 -1.99 -6.10 -3.16
N ASP A 105 -1.90 -5.10 -4.06
CA ASP A 105 -1.43 -3.76 -3.69
C ASP A 105 -2.35 -3.11 -2.66
N THR A 106 -3.67 -3.34 -2.74
CA THR A 106 -4.62 -2.82 -1.77
C THR A 106 -4.38 -3.39 -0.37
N TRP A 107 -4.10 -4.70 -0.26
CA TRP A 107 -3.79 -5.35 1.00
C TRP A 107 -2.44 -4.89 1.57
N ALA A 108 -1.46 -4.64 0.70
CA ALA A 108 -0.17 -4.07 1.08
C ALA A 108 -0.31 -2.65 1.65
N GLU A 109 -1.16 -1.80 1.04
CA GLU A 109 -1.45 -0.47 1.56
C GLU A 109 -2.23 -0.53 2.89
N LEU A 110 -3.24 -1.42 3.02
CA LEU A 110 -3.95 -1.64 4.28
C LEU A 110 -3.01 -2.06 5.41
N LEU A 111 -2.04 -2.95 5.13
CA LEU A 111 -1.03 -3.36 6.10
C LEU A 111 -0.18 -2.17 6.58
N LYS A 112 0.25 -1.30 5.67
CA LYS A 112 1.04 -0.10 6.01
C LYS A 112 0.24 0.91 6.82
N ILE A 113 -1.03 1.15 6.43
CA ILE A 113 -1.90 2.07 7.17
C ILE A 113 -2.17 1.56 8.58
N GLU A 114 -2.42 0.26 8.75
CA GLU A 114 -2.60 -0.34 10.08
C GLU A 114 -1.38 -0.12 10.97
N ALA A 115 -0.18 -0.27 10.41
CA ALA A 115 1.08 -0.01 11.12
C ALA A 115 1.22 1.47 11.53
N GLN A 116 0.82 2.41 10.66
CA GLN A 116 0.84 3.84 10.97
C GLN A 116 -0.16 4.19 12.07
N LEU A 117 -1.39 3.69 12.01
CA LEU A 117 -2.41 3.92 13.03
C LEU A 117 -1.99 3.35 14.39
N SER A 118 -1.44 2.13 14.43
CA SER A 118 -0.99 1.50 15.66
C SER A 118 0.24 2.17 16.30
N ALA A 119 1.05 2.88 15.51
CA ALA A 119 2.18 3.64 16.03
C ALA A 119 1.75 4.88 16.82
N HIS A 120 0.57 5.42 16.54
CA HIS A 120 0.01 6.59 17.24
C HIS A 120 -0.80 6.20 18.50
N ASP A 121 -1.23 4.95 18.63
CA ASP A 121 -2.00 4.48 19.77
C ASP A 121 -1.60 3.06 20.19
N ALA A 122 -0.83 2.95 21.26
CA ALA A 122 -0.36 1.67 21.80
C ALA A 122 -1.52 0.76 22.27
N ALA A 123 -2.68 1.32 22.63
CA ALA A 123 -3.86 0.53 23.01
C ALA A 123 -4.48 -0.14 21.77
N GLN A 124 -4.39 0.48 20.59
CA GLN A 124 -4.86 -0.12 19.34
C GLN A 124 -4.00 -1.30 18.89
N LEU A 125 -2.75 -1.39 19.33
CA LEU A 125 -1.84 -2.44 18.91
C LEU A 125 -2.37 -3.85 19.23
N HIS A 126 -3.05 -4.04 20.35
CA HIS A 126 -3.67 -5.34 20.71
C HIS A 126 -4.93 -5.62 19.90
N SER A 127 -5.74 -4.61 19.61
CA SER A 127 -6.95 -4.75 18.77
C SER A 127 -6.66 -4.91 17.28
N SER A 128 -5.49 -4.47 16.84
CA SER A 128 -5.06 -4.52 15.43
C SER A 128 -4.47 -5.86 14.99
N LYS A 129 -4.22 -6.80 15.91
CA LYS A 129 -3.54 -8.06 15.59
C LYS A 129 -4.26 -8.86 14.50
N ASP A 130 -5.58 -8.97 14.59
CA ASP A 130 -6.39 -9.69 13.60
C ASP A 130 -6.40 -8.97 12.25
N SER A 131 -6.39 -7.62 12.26
CA SER A 131 -6.29 -6.81 11.05
C SER A 131 -4.92 -6.99 10.37
N PHE A 132 -3.83 -6.97 11.14
CA PHE A 132 -2.48 -7.23 10.64
C PHE A 132 -2.38 -8.60 9.99
N ASP A 133 -2.84 -9.65 10.67
CA ASP A 133 -2.81 -11.02 10.15
C ASP A 133 -3.60 -11.13 8.85
N LYS A 134 -4.84 -10.61 8.83
CA LYS A 134 -5.69 -10.59 7.65
C LYS A 134 -5.02 -9.88 6.46
N PHE A 135 -4.49 -8.69 6.68
CA PHE A 135 -3.91 -7.90 5.60
C PHE A 135 -2.61 -8.51 5.06
N MET A 136 -1.76 -9.00 5.96
CA MET A 136 -0.52 -9.68 5.60
C MET A 136 -0.78 -10.96 4.79
N ARG A 137 -1.71 -11.82 5.26
CA ARG A 137 -2.06 -13.07 4.56
C ARG A 137 -2.70 -12.82 3.20
N ASN A 138 -3.60 -11.85 3.09
CA ASN A 138 -4.22 -11.52 1.80
C ASN A 138 -3.20 -10.93 0.83
N ALA A 139 -2.28 -10.07 1.30
CA ALA A 139 -1.22 -9.53 0.47
C ALA A 139 -0.31 -10.65 -0.07
N ASP A 140 0.13 -11.58 0.78
CA ASP A 140 0.92 -12.74 0.36
C ASP A 140 0.14 -13.66 -0.57
N GLN A 141 -1.09 -14.03 -0.21
CA GLN A 141 -1.91 -14.97 -0.99
C GLN A 141 -2.13 -14.50 -2.43
N TYR A 142 -2.42 -13.21 -2.62
CA TYR A 142 -2.76 -12.66 -3.93
C TYR A 142 -1.56 -12.09 -4.69
N GLY A 143 -0.45 -11.81 -4.01
CA GLY A 143 0.72 -11.23 -4.66
C GLY A 143 2.07 -11.55 -4.01
N PRO A 144 2.43 -12.84 -3.82
CA PRO A 144 3.64 -13.23 -3.10
C PRO A 144 4.94 -12.75 -3.77
N TYR A 145 4.88 -12.39 -5.05
CA TYR A 145 6.02 -11.88 -5.83
C TYR A 145 5.86 -10.41 -6.25
N THR A 146 4.79 -9.76 -5.82
CA THR A 146 4.54 -8.35 -6.13
C THR A 146 5.53 -7.45 -5.35
N PRO A 147 6.25 -6.54 -6.00
CA PRO A 147 7.23 -5.67 -5.34
C PRO A 147 6.65 -4.87 -4.18
N ALA A 148 5.45 -4.30 -4.33
CA ALA A 148 4.78 -3.53 -3.28
C ALA A 148 4.47 -4.38 -2.05
N VAL A 149 4.03 -5.64 -2.24
CA VAL A 149 3.77 -6.59 -1.16
C VAL A 149 5.07 -6.96 -0.43
N ASN A 150 6.12 -7.31 -1.18
CA ASN A 150 7.42 -7.64 -0.58
C ASN A 150 7.96 -6.49 0.27
N ILE A 151 7.82 -5.25 -0.21
CA ILE A 151 8.25 -4.06 0.53
C ILE A 151 7.38 -3.87 1.78
N ALA A 152 6.05 -3.89 1.65
CA ALA A 152 5.14 -3.64 2.76
C ALA A 152 5.29 -4.66 3.89
N ILE A 153 5.29 -5.97 3.56
CA ILE A 153 5.46 -7.04 4.56
C ILE A 153 6.83 -6.97 5.21
N SER A 154 7.88 -6.65 4.46
CA SER A 154 9.23 -6.47 5.02
C SER A 154 9.31 -5.31 5.99
N GLN A 155 8.75 -4.15 5.62
CA GLN A 155 8.77 -2.94 6.44
C GLN A 155 7.99 -3.12 7.74
N VAL A 156 6.72 -3.51 7.63
CA VAL A 156 5.83 -3.70 8.77
C VAL A 156 6.29 -4.89 9.61
N GLY A 157 6.71 -5.96 8.95
CA GLY A 157 7.19 -7.17 9.61
C GLY A 157 8.41 -6.93 10.50
N LEU A 158 9.37 -6.14 10.05
CA LEU A 158 10.53 -5.78 10.88
C LEU A 158 10.18 -4.81 12.00
N ALA A 159 9.32 -3.81 11.73
CA ALA A 159 8.89 -2.85 12.74
C ALA A 159 8.17 -3.54 13.92
N HIS A 160 7.39 -4.56 13.64
CA HIS A 160 6.60 -5.29 14.63
C HIS A 160 7.16 -6.69 14.94
N TRP A 161 8.43 -6.99 14.63
CA TRP A 161 9.06 -8.32 14.71
C TRP A 161 8.82 -9.07 16.02
N LYS A 162 8.84 -8.37 17.14
CA LYS A 162 8.68 -8.98 18.48
C LYS A 162 7.25 -9.51 18.74
N GLN A 163 6.28 -9.01 18.01
CA GLN A 163 4.85 -9.31 18.20
C GLN A 163 4.38 -10.49 17.35
N TRP A 164 5.14 -10.82 16.29
CA TRP A 164 4.81 -11.89 15.36
C TRP A 164 5.06 -13.26 15.96
N ASP A 165 4.16 -14.20 15.67
CA ASP A 165 4.39 -15.61 15.89
C ASP A 165 5.40 -16.20 14.90
N SER A 166 5.67 -17.51 15.00
CA SER A 166 6.66 -18.17 14.16
C SER A 166 6.26 -18.19 12.67
N GLU A 167 4.98 -18.34 12.36
CA GLU A 167 4.48 -18.39 10.98
C GLU A 167 4.61 -17.01 10.33
N GLN A 168 4.16 -15.97 11.01
CA GLN A 168 4.28 -14.60 10.54
C GLN A 168 5.76 -14.17 10.37
N LYS A 169 6.65 -14.59 11.29
CA LYS A 169 8.09 -14.35 11.15
C LYS A 169 8.69 -15.01 9.91
N TRP A 170 8.26 -16.23 9.61
CA TRP A 170 8.69 -16.92 8.38
C TRP A 170 8.19 -16.19 7.14
N LEU A 171 6.96 -15.72 7.15
CA LEU A 171 6.40 -14.93 6.07
C LEU A 171 7.22 -13.64 5.84
N VAL A 172 7.59 -12.94 6.91
CA VAL A 172 8.47 -11.76 6.81
C VAL A 172 9.83 -12.12 6.21
N ILE A 173 10.45 -13.23 6.61
CA ILE A 173 11.72 -13.70 6.06
C ILE A 173 11.62 -13.98 4.55
N GLU A 174 10.54 -14.63 4.12
CA GLU A 174 10.27 -14.88 2.70
C GLU A 174 10.18 -13.58 1.88
N HIS A 175 9.41 -12.62 2.38
CA HIS A 175 9.23 -11.34 1.70
C HIS A 175 10.50 -10.46 1.74
N LEU A 176 11.28 -10.50 2.82
CA LEU A 176 12.60 -9.87 2.87
C LEU A 176 13.53 -10.44 1.79
N ALA A 177 13.61 -11.77 1.68
CA ALA A 177 14.45 -12.42 0.69
C ALA A 177 14.01 -12.06 -0.74
N ARG A 178 12.72 -12.19 -1.05
CA ARG A 178 12.15 -11.84 -2.36
C ARG A 178 12.31 -10.35 -2.68
N GLY A 179 12.09 -9.48 -1.68
CA GLY A 179 12.19 -8.03 -1.84
C GLY A 179 13.62 -7.56 -2.09
N LEU A 180 14.61 -8.14 -1.40
CA LEU A 180 16.04 -7.82 -1.56
C LEU A 180 16.67 -8.46 -2.80
N ASP A 181 16.12 -9.57 -3.30
CA ASP A 181 16.53 -10.20 -4.55
C ASP A 181 15.81 -9.58 -5.77
N GLY A 182 14.58 -9.13 -5.60
CA GLY A 182 13.71 -8.66 -6.66
C GLY A 182 14.26 -7.45 -7.42
N LYS A 183 14.30 -7.52 -8.76
CA LYS A 183 14.82 -6.45 -9.62
C LYS A 183 14.16 -5.09 -9.37
N ASN A 184 12.84 -5.08 -9.14
CA ASN A 184 12.04 -3.86 -9.00
C ASN A 184 11.84 -3.40 -7.54
N SER A 185 12.24 -4.20 -6.56
CA SER A 185 12.05 -3.91 -5.12
C SER A 185 13.35 -3.69 -4.37
N ARG A 186 14.47 -4.31 -4.83
CA ARG A 186 15.72 -4.38 -4.06
C ARG A 186 16.29 -3.03 -3.63
N HIS A 187 16.32 -2.05 -4.51
CA HIS A 187 16.88 -0.74 -4.20
C HIS A 187 15.99 0.03 -3.24
N LEU A 188 14.68 0.09 -3.51
CA LEU A 188 13.71 0.76 -2.65
C LEU A 188 13.70 0.16 -1.23
N LEU A 189 13.67 -1.17 -1.14
CA LEU A 189 13.68 -1.85 0.15
C LEU A 189 15.02 -1.67 0.87
N ALA A 190 16.14 -1.81 0.17
CA ALA A 190 17.47 -1.64 0.76
C ALA A 190 17.71 -0.22 1.27
N ASP A 191 17.27 0.80 0.54
CA ASP A 191 17.44 2.20 0.93
C ASP A 191 16.57 2.52 2.17
N TYR A 192 15.34 2.03 2.21
CA TYR A 192 14.51 2.10 3.41
C TYR A 192 15.19 1.40 4.61
N LEU A 193 15.66 0.17 4.45
CA LEU A 193 16.30 -0.60 5.52
C LEU A 193 17.59 0.04 6.03
N LYS A 194 18.35 0.70 5.15
CA LYS A 194 19.54 1.48 5.52
C LYS A 194 19.16 2.71 6.33
N SER A 195 18.16 3.47 5.90
CA SER A 195 17.67 4.65 6.62
C SER A 195 17.10 4.30 8.00
N ALA A 196 16.48 3.11 8.13
CA ALA A 196 15.98 2.58 9.39
C ALA A 196 17.07 1.87 10.24
N HIS A 197 18.32 1.84 9.81
CA HIS A 197 19.43 1.09 10.46
C HIS A 197 19.15 -0.42 10.63
N GLN A 198 18.32 -1.01 9.77
CA GLN A 198 17.89 -2.41 9.84
C GLN A 198 18.47 -3.28 8.71
N PHE A 199 19.28 -2.73 7.81
CA PHE A 199 19.74 -3.44 6.61
C PHE A 199 20.52 -4.72 6.94
N LYS A 200 21.46 -4.68 7.91
CA LYS A 200 22.24 -5.87 8.33
C LYS A 200 21.32 -6.95 8.92
N LEU A 201 20.38 -6.56 9.79
CA LEU A 201 19.40 -7.48 10.37
C LEU A 201 18.56 -8.14 9.27
N ALA A 202 18.03 -7.35 8.34
CA ALA A 202 17.22 -7.83 7.22
C ALA A 202 17.99 -8.83 6.35
N CYS A 203 19.23 -8.55 5.99
CA CYS A 203 20.09 -9.49 5.26
C CYS A 203 20.34 -10.78 6.04
N THR A 204 20.59 -10.69 7.36
CA THR A 204 20.77 -11.87 8.22
C THR A 204 19.49 -12.72 8.30
N LEU A 205 18.32 -12.09 8.39
CA LEU A 205 17.05 -12.81 8.41
C LEU A 205 16.74 -13.43 7.04
N ALA A 206 16.92 -12.69 5.96
CA ALA A 206 16.68 -13.17 4.60
C ALA A 206 17.58 -14.37 4.24
N SER A 207 18.79 -14.44 4.78
CA SER A 207 19.71 -15.58 4.58
C SER A 207 19.25 -16.89 5.25
N ARG A 208 18.24 -16.84 6.13
CA ARG A 208 17.65 -18.02 6.78
C ARG A 208 16.55 -18.69 5.93
N ARG A 209 16.20 -18.09 4.80
CA ARG A 209 15.22 -18.65 3.88
C ARG A 209 15.67 -20.00 3.33
N GLU A 210 14.77 -20.96 3.24
CA GLU A 210 15.01 -22.27 2.62
C GLU A 210 14.04 -22.45 1.40
N PRO A 211 14.52 -22.80 0.21
CA PRO A 211 15.95 -22.91 -0.17
C PRO A 211 16.64 -21.54 -0.18
N LYS A 212 17.94 -21.53 0.08
CA LYS A 212 18.73 -20.29 0.14
C LYS A 212 18.70 -19.53 -1.17
N LEU A 213 18.46 -18.21 -1.08
CA LEU A 213 18.63 -17.28 -2.20
C LEU A 213 19.99 -16.58 -2.08
N GLU A 214 20.69 -16.44 -3.19
CA GLU A 214 21.91 -15.65 -3.27
C GLU A 214 21.57 -14.17 -3.46
N ILE A 215 21.36 -13.45 -2.36
CA ILE A 215 20.95 -12.05 -2.36
C ILE A 215 22.19 -11.17 -2.52
N SER A 216 22.52 -10.81 -3.75
CA SER A 216 23.76 -10.10 -4.09
C SER A 216 23.97 -8.79 -3.32
N ILE A 217 22.90 -8.03 -3.04
CA ILE A 217 22.96 -6.76 -2.31
C ILE A 217 23.36 -6.93 -0.84
N CYS A 218 23.20 -8.14 -0.27
CA CYS A 218 23.58 -8.48 1.10
C CYS A 218 25.05 -8.92 1.24
N ASN A 219 25.76 -9.22 0.15
CA ASN A 219 27.13 -9.75 0.21
C ASN A 219 28.12 -8.80 0.89
N SER A 220 27.87 -7.51 0.88
CA SER A 220 28.74 -6.50 1.51
C SER A 220 28.62 -6.44 3.05
N VAL A 221 27.55 -6.99 3.64
CA VAL A 221 27.27 -6.91 5.08
C VAL A 221 27.24 -8.25 5.79
N LEU A 222 27.29 -9.37 5.03
CA LEU A 222 27.31 -10.74 5.57
C LEU A 222 28.72 -11.37 5.55
N LYS A 223 29.69 -10.65 4.99
CA LYS A 223 31.12 -10.96 5.09
C LYS A 223 31.67 -10.39 6.40
#